data_fe48db56e10d944ae60a97e45a83fff3
#
_entry.id   fe48db56e10d944ae60a97e45a83fff3
#
_cell.length_a   1.000
_cell.length_b   1.000
_cell.length_c   1.000
_cell.angle_alpha   90.00
_cell.angle_beta   90.00
_cell.angle_gamma   90.00
#
_symmetry.space_group_name_H-M   'P 1'
#
loop_
_entity.id
_entity.type
_entity.pdbx_description
1 polymer ?
#
loop_
_entity_poly.entity_id
_entity_poly.type
_entity_poly.pdbx_seq_one_letter_code
_entity_poly.pdbx_strand_id
1 'polypeptide(L)'
;MKMNDSFDNSSIIRIGQISDPHIGDLPAPISGKEVSEHFLQALSAVEKANCDLLVVSGDIAQVNGEEKSYLFFNEAMNKYKGRWCAISGNHDRNEVFSRLVKLDPPMDGDEYFYKISIKNRAIFFLDSSKNEVSDRQLSWLKEEASRTKDEILLFMH
;
A
#
# COMPACT_ATOMS: atom_id res chain seq x y z
N MET A 1 43.79 -5.50 3.59
CA MET A 1 42.64 -6.45 3.45
C MET A 1 41.47 -5.65 2.90
N LYS A 2 41.24 -5.69 1.59
CA LYS A 2 40.14 -4.96 0.93
C LYS A 2 38.91 -5.86 1.08
N MET A 3 37.94 -5.43 1.87
CA MET A 3 36.60 -6.00 1.85
C MET A 3 35.98 -5.70 0.47
N ASN A 4 35.88 -6.71 -0.38
CA ASN A 4 35.04 -6.66 -1.57
C ASN A 4 33.61 -6.88 -1.10
N ASP A 5 32.93 -5.81 -0.70
CA ASP A 5 31.48 -5.82 -0.60
C ASP A 5 30.91 -5.77 -2.03
N SER A 6 30.95 -6.89 -2.73
CA SER A 6 30.08 -7.11 -3.87
C SER A 6 28.68 -7.28 -3.27
N PHE A 7 27.93 -6.19 -3.11
CA PHE A 7 26.50 -6.26 -2.82
C PHE A 7 25.86 -7.08 -3.93
N ASP A 8 25.41 -8.27 -3.58
CA ASP A 8 24.60 -9.08 -4.47
C ASP A 8 23.33 -8.27 -4.80
N ASN A 9 23.26 -7.80 -6.05
CA ASN A 9 22.15 -6.98 -6.53
C ASN A 9 20.79 -7.74 -6.42
N SER A 10 20.82 -9.06 -6.20
CA SER A 10 19.64 -9.90 -5.93
C SER A 10 19.04 -9.67 -4.53
N SER A 11 19.82 -9.12 -3.59
CA SER A 11 19.38 -8.83 -2.23
C SER A 11 18.71 -7.45 -2.07
N ILE A 12 18.91 -6.54 -3.02
CA ILE A 12 18.33 -5.20 -2.98
C ILE A 12 16.86 -5.26 -3.42
N ILE A 13 15.98 -4.72 -2.60
CA ILE A 13 14.59 -4.44 -2.98
C ILE A 13 14.39 -2.95 -3.18
N ARG A 14 13.73 -2.57 -4.27
CA ARG A 14 13.32 -1.20 -4.56
C ARG A 14 11.82 -1.08 -4.39
N ILE A 15 11.40 -0.30 -3.41
CA ILE A 15 9.98 -0.06 -3.11
C ILE A 15 9.65 1.39 -3.47
N GLY A 16 8.61 1.57 -4.28
CA GLY A 16 7.93 2.84 -4.45
C GLY A 16 6.81 2.94 -3.42
N GLN A 17 6.66 4.08 -2.76
CA GLN A 17 5.54 4.33 -1.85
C GLN A 17 4.77 5.56 -2.32
N ILE A 18 3.45 5.43 -2.39
CA ILE A 18 2.51 6.53 -2.55
C ILE A 18 1.61 6.51 -1.32
N SER A 19 1.61 7.62 -0.57
CA SER A 19 0.75 7.82 0.59
C SER A 19 -0.22 8.94 0.32
N ASP A 20 -1.38 8.86 0.92
CA ASP A 20 -2.36 9.95 0.95
C ASP A 20 -2.73 10.50 -0.45
N PRO A 21 -3.08 9.66 -1.42
CA PRO A 21 -3.44 10.15 -2.74
C PRO A 21 -4.76 10.93 -2.76
N HIS A 22 -5.62 10.79 -1.76
CA HIS A 22 -6.88 11.52 -1.57
C HIS A 22 -7.66 11.72 -2.87
N ILE A 23 -7.85 10.64 -3.61
CA ILE A 23 -8.54 10.64 -4.91
C ILE A 23 -10.00 11.03 -4.71
N GLY A 24 -10.42 12.11 -5.35
CA GLY A 24 -11.82 12.56 -5.25
C GLY A 24 -12.02 14.00 -5.65
N ASP A 25 -13.26 14.48 -5.50
CA ASP A 25 -13.65 15.86 -5.78
C ASP A 25 -13.32 16.72 -4.56
N LEU A 26 -12.28 17.56 -4.66
CA LEU A 26 -11.94 18.54 -3.63
C LEU A 26 -12.77 19.81 -3.78
N PRO A 27 -13.17 20.46 -2.66
CA PRO A 27 -13.71 21.80 -2.73
C PRO A 27 -12.62 22.78 -3.26
N ALA A 28 -13.05 23.77 -4.03
CA ALA A 28 -12.14 24.81 -4.50
C ALA A 28 -11.23 25.35 -3.36
N PRO A 29 -9.95 25.71 -3.61
CA PRO A 29 -9.35 25.97 -4.93
C PRO A 29 -8.67 24.76 -5.59
N ILE A 30 -8.58 23.61 -4.92
CA ILE A 30 -7.93 22.41 -5.46
C ILE A 30 -9.03 21.53 -6.07
N SER A 31 -8.93 21.21 -7.36
CA SER A 31 -9.91 20.34 -8.01
C SER A 31 -9.56 18.87 -7.81
N GLY A 32 -10.56 18.01 -7.62
CA GLY A 32 -10.37 16.56 -7.56
C GLY A 32 -9.72 15.97 -8.82
N LYS A 33 -9.91 16.63 -9.96
CA LYS A 33 -9.23 16.29 -11.21
C LYS A 33 -7.71 16.46 -11.10
N GLU A 34 -7.25 17.55 -10.49
CA GLU A 34 -5.82 17.82 -10.29
C GLU A 34 -5.17 16.77 -9.37
N VAL A 35 -5.84 16.39 -8.27
CA VAL A 35 -5.36 15.36 -7.36
C VAL A 35 -5.27 14.00 -8.05
N SER A 36 -6.27 13.63 -8.83
CA SER A 36 -6.27 12.39 -9.61
C SER A 36 -5.15 12.37 -10.66
N GLU A 37 -4.86 13.52 -11.29
CA GLU A 37 -3.73 13.66 -12.21
C GLU A 37 -2.39 13.51 -11.50
N HIS A 38 -2.23 14.04 -10.28
CA HIS A 38 -1.02 13.85 -9.47
C HIS A 38 -0.81 12.38 -9.11
N PHE A 39 -1.85 11.66 -8.77
CA PHE A 39 -1.76 10.21 -8.53
C PHE A 39 -1.24 9.46 -9.77
N LEU A 40 -1.77 9.76 -10.97
CA LEU A 40 -1.30 9.14 -12.20
C LEU A 40 0.15 9.50 -12.53
N GLN A 41 0.58 10.74 -12.23
CA GLN A 41 1.97 11.17 -12.39
C GLN A 41 2.90 10.40 -11.43
N ALA A 42 2.48 10.20 -10.17
CA ALA A 42 3.21 9.41 -9.19
C ALA A 42 3.35 7.95 -9.64
N LEU A 43 2.27 7.33 -10.15
CA LEU A 43 2.32 5.98 -10.71
C LEU A 43 3.33 5.88 -11.87
N SER A 44 3.30 6.85 -12.79
CA SER A 44 4.26 6.90 -13.91
C SER A 44 5.71 7.03 -13.43
N ALA A 45 5.94 7.80 -12.37
CA ALA A 45 7.28 7.94 -11.79
C ALA A 45 7.78 6.61 -11.18
N VAL A 46 6.92 5.89 -10.48
CA VAL A 46 7.22 4.56 -9.90
C VAL A 46 7.51 3.54 -11.00
N GLU A 47 6.73 3.54 -12.10
CA GLU A 47 7.00 2.66 -13.25
C GLU A 47 8.38 2.93 -13.85
N LYS A 48 8.72 4.20 -14.08
CA LYS A 48 10.05 4.59 -14.60
C LYS A 48 11.20 4.22 -13.67
N ALA A 49 10.96 4.21 -12.36
CA ALA A 49 11.95 3.81 -11.36
C ALA A 49 12.18 2.29 -11.31
N ASN A 50 11.40 1.48 -12.03
CA ASN A 50 11.47 0.02 -12.03
C ASN A 50 11.49 -0.56 -10.61
N CYS A 51 10.51 -0.17 -9.80
CA CYS A 51 10.35 -0.68 -8.44
C CYS A 51 9.93 -2.15 -8.46
N ASP A 52 10.45 -2.93 -7.52
CA ASP A 52 10.06 -4.34 -7.31
C ASP A 52 8.65 -4.44 -6.73
N LEU A 53 8.25 -3.40 -5.99
CA LEU A 53 6.94 -3.29 -5.34
C LEU A 53 6.51 -1.83 -5.26
N LEU A 54 5.26 -1.55 -5.55
CA LEU A 54 4.58 -0.33 -5.18
C LEU A 54 3.73 -0.58 -3.94
N VAL A 55 3.85 0.27 -2.93
CA VAL A 55 2.98 0.30 -1.75
C VAL A 55 2.13 1.57 -1.80
N VAL A 56 0.81 1.42 -1.77
CA VAL A 56 -0.13 2.54 -1.55
C VAL A 56 -0.58 2.49 -0.10
N SER A 57 -0.06 3.42 0.70
CA SER A 57 -0.14 3.33 2.16
C SER A 57 -1.24 4.21 2.77
N GLY A 58 -2.48 4.00 2.31
CA GLY A 58 -3.68 4.57 2.94
C GLY A 58 -4.12 5.92 2.41
N ASP A 59 -5.26 6.35 2.88
CA ASP A 59 -5.99 7.56 2.48
C ASP A 59 -6.16 7.68 0.96
N ILE A 60 -6.65 6.55 0.39
CA ILE A 60 -6.92 6.46 -1.04
C ILE A 60 -8.13 7.33 -1.39
N ALA A 61 -9.19 7.24 -0.59
CA ALA A 61 -10.37 8.07 -0.72
C ALA A 61 -10.14 9.48 -0.15
N GLN A 62 -10.94 10.43 -0.64
CA GLN A 62 -10.78 11.84 -0.31
C GLN A 62 -11.16 12.17 1.14
N VAL A 63 -12.33 11.70 1.60
CA VAL A 63 -12.88 12.08 2.90
C VAL A 63 -13.40 10.89 3.70
N ASN A 64 -14.23 10.03 3.12
CA ASN A 64 -14.94 8.99 3.85
C ASN A 64 -15.26 7.78 2.96
N GLY A 65 -14.27 7.27 2.27
CA GLY A 65 -14.38 6.04 1.48
C GLY A 65 -15.37 6.15 0.31
N GLU A 66 -15.29 7.23 -0.45
CA GLU A 66 -16.17 7.46 -1.61
C GLU A 66 -15.92 6.40 -2.69
N GLU A 67 -16.99 5.76 -3.16
CA GLU A 67 -16.91 4.71 -4.19
C GLU A 67 -16.19 5.20 -5.47
N LYS A 68 -16.40 6.45 -5.87
CA LYS A 68 -15.75 7.05 -7.04
C LYS A 68 -14.23 7.02 -6.93
N SER A 69 -13.70 7.27 -5.74
CA SER A 69 -12.26 7.25 -5.46
C SER A 69 -11.68 5.87 -5.72
N TYR A 70 -12.33 4.84 -5.20
CA TYR A 70 -11.88 3.46 -5.38
C TYR A 70 -12.06 2.96 -6.81
N LEU A 71 -13.11 3.36 -7.51
CA LEU A 71 -13.30 3.03 -8.91
C LEU A 71 -12.18 3.64 -9.77
N PHE A 72 -11.85 4.90 -9.55
CA PHE A 72 -10.72 5.55 -10.23
C PHE A 72 -9.39 4.89 -9.89
N PHE A 73 -9.14 4.64 -8.59
CA PHE A 73 -7.95 3.93 -8.13
C PHE A 73 -7.82 2.57 -8.82
N ASN A 74 -8.88 1.77 -8.80
CA ASN A 74 -8.90 0.44 -9.41
C ASN A 74 -8.65 0.49 -10.92
N GLU A 75 -9.23 1.47 -11.63
CA GLU A 75 -8.97 1.68 -13.06
C GLU A 75 -7.49 2.00 -13.33
N ALA A 76 -6.89 2.88 -12.52
CA ALA A 76 -5.47 3.22 -12.62
C ALA A 76 -4.57 2.02 -12.33
N MET A 77 -4.86 1.27 -11.24
CA MET A 77 -4.08 0.10 -10.86
C MET A 77 -4.21 -1.08 -11.82
N ASN A 78 -5.34 -1.22 -12.51
CA ASN A 78 -5.48 -2.21 -13.60
C ASN A 78 -4.58 -1.92 -14.82
N LYS A 79 -4.16 -0.68 -14.99
CA LYS A 79 -3.22 -0.27 -16.05
C LYS A 79 -1.75 -0.36 -15.59
N TYR A 80 -1.51 -0.32 -14.29
CA TYR A 80 -0.18 -0.46 -13.72
C TYR A 80 0.34 -1.88 -13.88
N LYS A 81 1.54 -2.04 -14.44
CA LYS A 81 2.10 -3.37 -14.79
C LYS A 81 2.96 -3.98 -13.69
N GLY A 82 3.34 -3.20 -12.69
CA GLY A 82 4.18 -3.66 -11.60
C GLY A 82 3.38 -4.42 -10.53
N ARG A 83 4.10 -5.07 -9.63
CA ARG A 83 3.50 -5.62 -8.41
C ARG A 83 3.13 -4.48 -7.47
N TRP A 84 1.97 -4.56 -6.86
CA TRP A 84 1.53 -3.56 -5.91
C TRP A 84 0.79 -4.15 -4.72
N CYS A 85 0.81 -3.42 -3.62
CA CYS A 85 0.05 -3.67 -2.41
C CYS A 85 -0.60 -2.37 -1.96
N ALA A 86 -1.71 -2.46 -1.25
CA ALA A 86 -2.37 -1.30 -0.66
C ALA A 86 -2.87 -1.62 0.74
N ILE A 87 -2.96 -0.60 1.57
CA ILE A 87 -3.65 -0.61 2.86
C ILE A 87 -4.60 0.57 2.90
N SER A 88 -5.56 0.50 3.81
CA SER A 88 -6.48 1.61 4.10
C SER A 88 -5.88 2.60 5.09
N GLY A 89 -6.29 3.86 4.98
CA GLY A 89 -6.05 4.91 5.96
C GLY A 89 -7.36 5.34 6.64
N ASN A 90 -7.30 6.40 7.44
CA ASN A 90 -8.46 6.85 8.21
C ASN A 90 -9.54 7.56 7.38
N HIS A 91 -9.23 7.95 6.14
CA HIS A 91 -10.22 8.44 5.16
C HIS A 91 -10.83 7.31 4.33
N ASP A 92 -10.37 6.07 4.50
CA ASP A 92 -10.87 4.91 3.79
C ASP A 92 -11.95 4.18 4.60
N ARG A 93 -12.79 3.42 3.89
CA ARG A 93 -13.75 2.49 4.48
C ARG A 93 -13.47 1.09 3.96
N ASN A 94 -13.00 0.23 4.85
CA ASN A 94 -12.61 -1.14 4.52
C ASN A 94 -13.69 -1.93 3.78
N GLU A 95 -14.94 -1.78 4.18
CA GLU A 95 -16.08 -2.43 3.53
C GLU A 95 -16.21 -2.03 2.06
N VAL A 96 -16.07 -0.73 1.76
CA VAL A 96 -16.18 -0.21 0.39
C VAL A 96 -14.93 -0.53 -0.40
N PHE A 97 -13.76 -0.35 0.22
CA PHE A 97 -12.46 -0.63 -0.38
C PHE A 97 -12.36 -2.10 -0.83
N SER A 98 -12.65 -3.05 0.05
CA SER A 98 -12.57 -4.48 -0.26
C SER A 98 -13.58 -4.95 -1.31
N ARG A 99 -14.73 -4.29 -1.39
CA ARG A 99 -15.75 -4.58 -2.40
C ARG A 99 -15.36 -4.10 -3.79
N LEU A 100 -14.71 -2.94 -3.89
CA LEU A 100 -14.45 -2.26 -5.16
C LEU A 100 -13.04 -2.48 -5.68
N VAL A 101 -12.06 -2.68 -4.81
CA VAL A 101 -10.67 -2.89 -5.18
C VAL A 101 -10.32 -4.37 -5.09
N LYS A 102 -9.74 -4.89 -6.15
CA LYS A 102 -9.26 -6.28 -6.17
C LYS A 102 -7.98 -6.39 -5.34
N LEU A 103 -8.16 -6.73 -4.07
CA LEU A 103 -7.05 -6.90 -3.13
C LEU A 103 -6.43 -8.30 -3.23
N ASP A 104 -5.13 -8.39 -3.05
CA ASP A 104 -4.37 -9.65 -2.98
C ASP A 104 -3.33 -9.55 -1.84
N PRO A 105 -3.50 -10.31 -0.74
CA PRO A 105 -4.61 -11.22 -0.46
C PRO A 105 -5.95 -10.49 -0.28
N PRO A 106 -7.09 -11.20 -0.40
CA PRO A 106 -8.39 -10.60 -0.10
C PRO A 106 -8.51 -10.25 1.38
N MET A 107 -9.30 -9.24 1.71
CA MET A 107 -9.59 -8.87 3.09
C MET A 107 -10.40 -9.98 3.79
N ASP A 108 -10.04 -10.29 5.02
CA ASP A 108 -10.75 -11.21 5.90
C ASP A 108 -11.29 -10.46 7.11
N GLY A 109 -12.61 -10.39 7.24
CA GLY A 109 -13.27 -9.63 8.29
C GLY A 109 -13.35 -8.13 8.01
N ASP A 110 -13.20 -7.31 9.04
CA ASP A 110 -13.37 -5.85 9.03
C ASP A 110 -12.03 -5.07 9.10
N GLU A 111 -10.92 -5.78 9.20
CA GLU A 111 -9.57 -5.22 9.22
C GLU A 111 -8.76 -5.80 8.07
N TYR A 112 -7.97 -4.96 7.41
CA TYR A 112 -7.13 -5.37 6.29
C TYR A 112 -5.66 -5.35 6.66
N PHE A 113 -5.17 -6.47 7.19
CA PHE A 113 -3.77 -6.67 7.51
C PHE A 113 -3.27 -8.00 6.96
N TYR A 114 -2.02 -8.02 6.49
CA TYR A 114 -1.46 -9.17 5.81
C TYR A 114 0.07 -9.11 5.74
N LYS A 115 0.66 -10.21 5.26
CA LYS A 115 2.09 -10.32 5.01
C LYS A 115 2.34 -10.80 3.58
N ILE A 116 3.38 -10.25 2.96
CA ILE A 116 3.95 -10.79 1.73
C ILE A 116 5.43 -11.08 1.93
N SER A 117 6.02 -11.88 1.04
CA SER A 117 7.47 -12.08 0.99
C SER A 117 8.00 -11.69 -0.39
N ILE A 118 9.14 -11.01 -0.40
CA ILE A 118 9.83 -10.62 -1.63
C ILE A 118 11.33 -10.49 -1.35
N LYS A 119 12.18 -11.16 -2.13
CA LYS A 119 13.64 -11.08 -2.04
C LYS A 119 14.19 -11.18 -0.60
N ASN A 120 13.83 -12.20 0.14
CA ASN A 120 14.26 -12.41 1.54
C ASN A 120 13.82 -11.27 2.49
N ARG A 121 12.71 -10.61 2.20
CA ARG A 121 12.05 -9.63 3.06
C ARG A 121 10.64 -10.10 3.38
N ALA A 122 10.30 -10.09 4.65
CA ALA A 122 8.93 -10.22 5.12
C ALA A 122 8.33 -8.82 5.28
N ILE A 123 7.34 -8.50 4.47
CA ILE A 123 6.70 -7.20 4.46
C ILE A 123 5.32 -7.35 5.09
N PHE A 124 5.14 -6.68 6.22
CA PHE A 124 3.91 -6.67 6.98
C PHE A 124 3.13 -5.39 6.72
N PHE A 125 1.84 -5.53 6.59
CA PHE A 125 0.90 -4.45 6.42
C PHE A 125 -0.11 -4.50 7.56
N LEU A 126 -0.26 -3.40 8.29
CA LEU A 126 -1.23 -3.26 9.37
C LEU A 126 -2.31 -2.27 9.00
N ASP A 127 -3.51 -2.55 9.44
CA ASP A 127 -4.66 -1.68 9.31
C ASP A 127 -4.75 -0.75 10.52
N SER A 128 -4.53 0.53 10.27
CA SER A 128 -4.72 1.60 11.26
C SER A 128 -5.83 2.59 10.86
N SER A 129 -6.73 2.18 9.96
CA SER A 129 -7.83 3.02 9.45
C SER A 129 -8.77 3.53 10.54
N LYS A 130 -8.84 2.83 11.68
CA LYS A 130 -9.62 3.23 12.86
C LYS A 130 -8.81 4.06 13.87
N ASN A 131 -7.64 4.61 13.48
CA ASN A 131 -6.67 5.32 14.33
C ASN A 131 -6.11 4.45 15.47
N GLU A 132 -6.14 3.14 15.31
CA GLU A 132 -5.58 2.17 16.25
C GLU A 132 -5.17 0.89 15.52
N VAL A 133 -4.28 0.14 16.12
CA VAL A 133 -3.96 -1.23 15.71
C VAL A 133 -4.52 -2.17 16.76
N SER A 134 -5.39 -3.08 16.36
CA SER A 134 -6.08 -3.98 17.28
C SER A 134 -5.15 -5.01 17.93
N ASP A 135 -5.53 -5.54 19.10
CA ASP A 135 -4.84 -6.65 19.76
C ASP A 135 -4.76 -7.90 18.87
N ARG A 136 -5.75 -8.11 18.00
CA ARG A 136 -5.75 -9.18 17.00
C ARG A 136 -4.57 -9.02 16.04
N GLN A 137 -4.37 -7.83 15.49
CA GLN A 137 -3.26 -7.52 14.58
C GLN A 137 -1.90 -7.64 15.29
N LEU A 138 -1.79 -7.11 16.51
CA LEU A 138 -0.56 -7.18 17.29
C LEU A 138 -0.17 -8.64 17.63
N SER A 139 -1.15 -9.46 18.00
CA SER A 139 -0.94 -10.89 18.25
C SER A 139 -0.49 -11.62 17.00
N TRP A 140 -1.17 -11.39 15.88
CA TRP A 140 -0.80 -11.93 14.58
C TRP A 140 0.61 -11.50 14.14
N LEU A 141 0.92 -10.20 14.24
CA LEU A 141 2.25 -9.68 13.90
C LEU A 141 3.34 -10.36 14.71
N LYS A 142 3.15 -10.49 16.03
CA LYS A 142 4.10 -11.15 16.93
C LYS A 142 4.33 -12.61 16.54
N GLU A 143 3.26 -13.34 16.23
CA GLU A 143 3.32 -14.73 15.81
C GLU A 143 4.06 -14.87 14.48
N GLU A 144 3.65 -14.13 13.45
CA GLU A 144 4.25 -14.21 12.12
C GLU A 144 5.70 -13.71 12.09
N ALA A 145 6.03 -12.67 12.84
CA ALA A 145 7.39 -12.17 12.97
C ALA A 145 8.31 -13.19 13.65
N SER A 146 7.81 -13.95 14.63
CA SER A 146 8.60 -14.99 15.30
C SER A 146 8.94 -16.18 14.39
N ARG A 147 8.17 -16.40 13.34
CA ARG A 147 8.32 -17.50 12.38
C ARG A 147 9.25 -17.18 11.22
N THR A 148 9.53 -15.91 10.96
CA THR A 148 10.40 -15.52 9.85
C THR A 148 11.84 -15.33 10.30
N LYS A 149 12.77 -15.63 9.38
CA LYS A 149 14.19 -15.28 9.50
C LYS A 149 14.58 -14.14 8.57
N ASP A 150 13.62 -13.71 7.74
CA ASP A 150 13.81 -12.63 6.79
C ASP A 150 13.88 -11.28 7.52
N GLU A 151 14.50 -10.31 6.90
CA GLU A 151 14.40 -8.93 7.36
C GLU A 151 12.96 -8.44 7.24
N ILE A 152 12.49 -7.76 8.28
CA ILE A 152 11.10 -7.31 8.41
C ILE A 152 10.99 -5.85 7.99
N LEU A 153 10.05 -5.57 7.09
CA LEU A 153 9.54 -4.25 6.80
C LEU A 153 8.08 -4.17 7.26
N LEU A 154 7.69 -3.04 7.84
CA LEU A 154 6.34 -2.82 8.33
C LEU A 154 5.77 -1.55 7.69
N PHE A 155 4.59 -1.68 7.09
CA PHE A 155 3.80 -0.57 6.58
C PHE A 155 2.51 -0.44 7.36
N MET A 156 2.17 0.77 7.70
CA MET A 156 0.89 1.21 8.25
C MET A 156 0.65 2.65 7.84
N HIS A 157 -0.59 3.09 7.87
CA HIS A 157 -0.96 4.48 7.62
C HIS A 157 -0.81 5.33 8.88
#